data_2973a198e6e45e8a42058513a7bc7c7c
#
_entry.id   2973a198e6e45e8a42058513a7bc7c7c
#
_cell.length_a   1.000
_cell.length_b   1.000
_cell.length_c   1.000
_cell.angle_alpha   90.00
_cell.angle_beta   90.00
_cell.angle_gamma   90.00
#
_symmetry.space_group_name_H-M   'P 1'
#
loop_
_entity.id
_entity.type
_entity.pdbx_description
1 polymer ?
#
loop_
_entity_poly.entity_id
_entity_poly.type
_entity_poly.pdbx_seq_one_letter_code
_entity_poly.pdbx_strand_id
1 'polypeptide(L)'
;VWRADRPQKGRFREFFQCDADVVGSKSLWQEVELVQLYDAVFSKLNLKEVTIKLNNRKILSGIAEVIGAEDKLIDFTLALDKLDKIGEDGVKTEMLSKGISEMAIEKLQPLFTLTGSASEKLLMLKSLLSSSETGLQGISELEFITTTIESLGLESAVLEIDVTLARGLNYYTGAIFEVSAPSEVAMGSIGGGGRYDDLTGIFGLKDVSGVGISFGLDRIYLVLEELNLFPETVSITTKVLFINFGEKEALYAMKAITKLRQQDISAELYPDPAKNQKQLGKQMNYANTRNIPFTVLA
;
A
#
# COMPACT_ATOMS: atom_id res chain seq x y z
N VAL A 1 0.56 0.77 15.79
CA VAL A 1 -0.46 -0.24 16.10
C VAL A 1 0.16 -1.61 16.27
N TRP A 2 -0.54 -2.53 16.93
CA TRP A 2 -0.10 -3.90 17.15
C TRP A 2 -1.15 -4.88 16.62
N ARG A 3 -0.69 -5.92 15.90
CA ARG A 3 -1.55 -7.02 15.42
C ARG A 3 -0.89 -8.37 15.68
N ALA A 4 -1.68 -9.38 16.02
CA ALA A 4 -1.22 -10.76 16.25
C ALA A 4 -0.96 -11.53 14.93
N ASP A 5 -0.48 -10.83 13.92
CA ASP A 5 -0.20 -11.40 12.61
C ASP A 5 1.08 -12.24 12.61
N ARG A 6 1.16 -13.22 11.68
CA ARG A 6 2.40 -13.95 11.43
C ARG A 6 3.40 -13.02 10.75
N PRO A 7 4.58 -12.75 11.35
CA PRO A 7 5.59 -11.88 10.75
C PRO A 7 6.13 -12.44 9.44
N GLN A 8 6.33 -11.53 8.47
CA GLN A 8 6.99 -11.83 7.19
C GLN A 8 7.53 -10.51 6.61
N LYS A 9 8.24 -10.52 5.47
CA LYS A 9 8.74 -9.30 4.83
C LYS A 9 7.59 -8.29 4.64
N GLY A 10 7.73 -7.08 5.18
CA GLY A 10 6.73 -6.03 5.10
C GLY A 10 5.44 -6.26 5.91
N ARG A 11 5.45 -7.22 6.84
CA ARG A 11 4.33 -7.48 7.77
C ARG A 11 4.86 -7.73 9.17
N PHE A 12 4.73 -6.72 10.02
CA PHE A 12 5.25 -6.72 11.37
C PHE A 12 4.10 -6.81 12.37
N ARG A 13 4.39 -7.17 13.62
CA ARG A 13 3.41 -7.17 14.72
C ARG A 13 3.21 -5.78 15.30
N GLU A 14 4.21 -4.93 15.21
CA GLU A 14 4.17 -3.52 15.53
C GLU A 14 4.52 -2.73 14.25
N PHE A 15 3.67 -1.78 13.87
CA PHE A 15 3.84 -1.02 12.63
C PHE A 15 3.08 0.31 12.71
N PHE A 16 3.42 1.24 11.83
CA PHE A 16 2.71 2.49 11.66
C PHE A 16 1.53 2.35 10.71
N GLN A 17 0.40 2.98 11.04
CA GLN A 17 -0.69 3.23 10.10
C GLN A 17 -0.68 4.68 9.67
N CYS A 18 -0.95 4.91 8.39
CA CYS A 18 -1.14 6.22 7.80
C CYS A 18 -2.44 6.16 6.99
N ASP A 19 -3.52 6.62 7.61
CA ASP A 19 -4.88 6.48 7.11
C ASP A 19 -5.46 7.85 6.75
N ALA A 20 -6.33 7.89 5.75
CA ALA A 20 -7.12 9.07 5.37
C ALA A 20 -8.57 8.64 5.16
N ASP A 21 -9.49 9.22 5.93
CA ASP A 21 -10.90 8.89 5.92
C ASP A 21 -11.76 10.13 5.74
N VAL A 22 -12.85 9.97 4.98
CA VAL A 22 -13.92 10.94 4.86
C VAL A 22 -15.19 10.34 5.43
N VAL A 23 -15.77 10.99 6.42
CA VAL A 23 -16.97 10.51 7.12
C VAL A 23 -18.10 11.52 6.94
N GLY A 24 -19.32 11.04 6.69
CA GLY A 24 -20.53 11.86 6.56
C GLY A 24 -20.98 12.13 5.13
N SER A 25 -20.30 11.58 4.11
CA SER A 25 -20.68 11.75 2.71
C SER A 25 -20.90 10.43 1.99
N LYS A 26 -21.98 10.31 1.22
CA LYS A 26 -22.28 9.23 0.28
C LYS A 26 -21.82 9.53 -1.14
N SER A 27 -21.21 10.69 -1.37
CA SER A 27 -20.77 11.13 -2.69
C SER A 27 -19.57 10.32 -3.18
N LEU A 28 -19.64 9.80 -4.39
CA LEU A 28 -18.54 9.07 -5.04
C LEU A 28 -17.34 9.97 -5.40
N TRP A 29 -17.47 11.29 -5.30
CA TRP A 29 -16.34 12.21 -5.40
C TRP A 29 -15.28 11.96 -4.34
N GLN A 30 -15.65 11.38 -3.22
CA GLN A 30 -14.71 11.04 -2.16
C GLN A 30 -13.79 9.89 -2.59
N GLU A 31 -14.30 8.89 -3.30
CA GLU A 31 -13.48 7.83 -3.90
C GLU A 31 -12.51 8.40 -4.93
N VAL A 32 -12.98 9.34 -5.77
CA VAL A 32 -12.14 10.03 -6.75
C VAL A 32 -10.99 10.78 -6.07
N GLU A 33 -11.28 11.55 -5.02
CA GLU A 33 -10.27 12.27 -4.23
C GLU A 33 -9.26 11.31 -3.58
N LEU A 34 -9.71 10.17 -3.06
CA LEU A 34 -8.80 9.19 -2.44
C LEU A 34 -7.89 8.50 -3.45
N VAL A 35 -8.37 8.24 -4.67
CA VAL A 35 -7.51 7.75 -5.78
C VAL A 35 -6.47 8.80 -6.15
N GLN A 36 -6.87 10.07 -6.27
CA GLN A 36 -5.93 11.17 -6.54
C GLN A 36 -4.93 11.37 -5.39
N LEU A 37 -5.35 11.16 -4.14
CA LEU A 37 -4.47 11.22 -2.98
C LEU A 37 -3.39 10.12 -3.03
N TYR A 38 -3.76 8.89 -3.41
CA TYR A 38 -2.78 7.83 -3.64
C TYR A 38 -1.76 8.25 -4.71
N ASP A 39 -2.22 8.67 -5.87
CA ASP A 39 -1.37 9.09 -6.98
C ASP A 39 -0.42 10.23 -6.59
N ALA A 40 -0.95 11.27 -5.94
CA ALA A 40 -0.15 12.42 -5.49
C ALA A 40 0.93 12.03 -4.47
N VAL A 41 0.64 11.11 -3.54
CA VAL A 41 1.62 10.65 -2.56
C VAL A 41 2.71 9.83 -3.22
N PHE A 42 2.35 8.86 -4.06
CA PHE A 42 3.33 8.01 -4.74
C PHE A 42 4.17 8.79 -5.75
N SER A 43 3.59 9.75 -6.46
CA SER A 43 4.33 10.67 -7.34
C SER A 43 5.36 11.50 -6.58
N LYS A 44 5.00 12.06 -5.41
CA LYS A 44 5.94 12.79 -4.55
C LYS A 44 7.06 11.92 -3.98
N LEU A 45 6.81 10.64 -3.78
CA LEU A 45 7.81 9.66 -3.37
C LEU A 45 8.67 9.16 -4.55
N ASN A 46 8.44 9.64 -5.77
CA ASN A 46 9.04 9.14 -7.01
C ASN A 46 8.79 7.64 -7.24
N LEU A 47 7.75 7.09 -6.63
CA LEU A 47 7.35 5.70 -6.76
C LEU A 47 6.37 5.59 -7.95
N LYS A 48 6.91 5.33 -9.12
CA LYS A 48 6.16 5.22 -10.37
C LYS A 48 5.56 3.84 -10.57
N GLU A 49 4.58 3.74 -11.46
CA GLU A 49 3.98 2.46 -11.90
C GLU A 49 3.32 1.65 -10.78
N VAL A 50 2.91 2.31 -9.70
CA VAL A 50 2.02 1.67 -8.73
C VAL A 50 0.66 1.43 -9.40
N THR A 51 0.07 0.27 -9.13
CA THR A 51 -1.27 -0.05 -9.65
C THR A 51 -2.30 0.09 -8.54
N ILE A 52 -3.26 0.99 -8.74
CA ILE A 52 -4.42 1.14 -7.86
C ILE A 52 -5.53 0.23 -8.42
N LYS A 53 -5.74 -0.90 -7.76
CA LYS A 53 -6.80 -1.85 -8.09
C LYS A 53 -8.11 -1.39 -7.46
N LEU A 54 -9.18 -1.45 -8.22
CA LEU A 54 -10.51 -1.02 -7.84
C LEU A 54 -11.53 -2.12 -8.07
N ASN A 55 -12.36 -2.40 -7.09
CA ASN A 55 -13.55 -3.23 -7.19
C ASN A 55 -14.70 -2.60 -6.40
N ASN A 56 -15.86 -3.26 -6.38
CA ASN A 56 -17.01 -2.83 -5.60
C ASN A 56 -17.69 -4.03 -4.93
N ARG A 57 -18.01 -3.89 -3.65
CA ARG A 57 -18.67 -4.93 -2.86
C ARG A 57 -20.01 -5.37 -3.47
N LYS A 58 -20.74 -4.42 -4.06
CA LYS A 58 -22.03 -4.68 -4.72
C LYS A 58 -21.86 -5.56 -5.97
N ILE A 59 -20.77 -5.43 -6.70
CA ILE A 59 -20.43 -6.32 -7.83
C ILE A 59 -20.25 -7.75 -7.31
N LEU A 60 -19.47 -7.94 -6.26
CA LEU A 60 -19.26 -9.27 -5.66
C LEU A 60 -20.58 -9.87 -5.16
N SER A 61 -21.44 -9.07 -4.54
CA SER A 61 -22.78 -9.50 -4.13
C SER A 61 -23.66 -9.87 -5.33
N GLY A 62 -23.67 -9.03 -6.38
CA GLY A 62 -24.40 -9.29 -7.61
C GLY A 62 -23.94 -10.56 -8.34
N ILE A 63 -22.64 -10.84 -8.33
CA ILE A 63 -22.13 -12.10 -8.86
C ILE A 63 -22.72 -13.28 -8.07
N ALA A 64 -22.68 -13.21 -6.72
CA ALA A 64 -23.25 -14.26 -5.88
C ALA A 64 -24.76 -14.46 -6.13
N GLU A 65 -25.53 -13.37 -6.34
CA GLU A 65 -26.94 -13.41 -6.71
C GLU A 65 -27.14 -14.17 -8.04
N VAL A 66 -26.41 -13.79 -9.09
CA VAL A 66 -26.55 -14.40 -10.44
C VAL A 66 -26.20 -15.87 -10.47
N ILE A 67 -25.24 -16.29 -9.67
CA ILE A 67 -24.85 -17.71 -9.59
C ILE A 67 -25.70 -18.51 -8.58
N GLY A 68 -26.55 -17.84 -7.77
CA GLY A 68 -27.38 -18.48 -6.74
C GLY A 68 -26.57 -18.96 -5.54
N ALA A 69 -25.59 -18.16 -5.11
CA ALA A 69 -24.68 -18.48 -3.99
C ALA A 69 -24.59 -17.31 -2.98
N GLU A 70 -25.68 -16.59 -2.77
CA GLU A 70 -25.74 -15.43 -1.84
C GLU A 70 -25.41 -15.83 -0.40
N ASP A 71 -25.88 -16.99 0.03
CA ASP A 71 -25.59 -17.58 1.34
C ASP A 71 -24.12 -17.97 1.51
N LYS A 72 -23.36 -18.03 0.42
CA LYS A 72 -21.93 -18.40 0.36
C LYS A 72 -21.03 -17.26 -0.13
N LEU A 73 -21.53 -16.02 -0.09
CA LEU A 73 -20.80 -14.83 -0.59
C LEU A 73 -19.37 -14.75 -0.04
N ILE A 74 -19.17 -15.03 1.25
CA ILE A 74 -17.84 -14.98 1.89
C ILE A 74 -16.94 -16.11 1.32
N ASP A 75 -17.43 -17.34 1.24
CA ASP A 75 -16.66 -18.47 0.72
C ASP A 75 -16.30 -18.28 -0.76
N PHE A 76 -17.25 -17.79 -1.55
CA PHE A 76 -17.08 -17.41 -2.95
C PHE A 76 -15.97 -16.36 -3.12
N THR A 77 -16.08 -15.26 -2.39
CA THR A 77 -15.13 -14.14 -2.52
C THR A 77 -13.74 -14.49 -2.01
N LEU A 78 -13.63 -15.29 -0.94
CA LEU A 78 -12.34 -15.81 -0.45
C LEU A 78 -11.66 -16.78 -1.42
N ALA A 79 -12.43 -17.57 -2.17
CA ALA A 79 -11.89 -18.41 -3.21
C ALA A 79 -11.43 -17.59 -4.41
N LEU A 80 -12.22 -16.60 -4.83
CA LEU A 80 -11.91 -15.71 -5.94
C LEU A 80 -10.65 -14.88 -5.71
N ASP A 81 -10.43 -14.36 -4.48
CA ASP A 81 -9.23 -13.60 -4.06
C ASP A 81 -7.92 -14.41 -4.17
N LYS A 82 -8.03 -15.70 -4.36
CA LYS A 82 -6.86 -16.59 -4.54
C LYS A 82 -6.53 -16.87 -6.01
N LEU A 83 -7.28 -16.30 -6.96
CA LEU A 83 -7.14 -16.64 -8.38
C LEU A 83 -5.69 -16.50 -8.86
N ASP A 84 -5.00 -15.44 -8.50
CA ASP A 84 -3.60 -15.20 -8.87
C ASP A 84 -2.61 -16.21 -8.27
N LYS A 85 -3.01 -16.89 -7.17
CA LYS A 85 -2.13 -17.80 -6.41
C LYS A 85 -2.30 -19.25 -6.78
N ILE A 86 -3.55 -19.69 -6.97
CA ILE A 86 -3.89 -21.10 -7.17
C ILE A 86 -4.45 -21.37 -8.58
N GLY A 87 -4.64 -20.33 -9.39
CA GLY A 87 -5.19 -20.42 -10.74
C GLY A 87 -6.67 -20.78 -10.78
N GLU A 88 -7.23 -20.78 -11.97
CA GLU A 88 -8.65 -21.04 -12.22
C GLU A 88 -9.11 -22.41 -11.67
N ASP A 89 -8.37 -23.49 -11.96
CA ASP A 89 -8.72 -24.83 -11.51
C ASP A 89 -8.69 -24.96 -9.99
N GLY A 90 -7.73 -24.32 -9.34
CA GLY A 90 -7.65 -24.25 -7.88
C GLY A 90 -8.83 -23.53 -7.25
N VAL A 91 -9.23 -22.39 -7.84
CA VAL A 91 -10.40 -21.62 -7.40
C VAL A 91 -11.69 -22.43 -7.57
N LYS A 92 -11.89 -23.06 -8.72
CA LYS A 92 -13.06 -23.94 -8.98
C LYS A 92 -13.14 -25.08 -7.96
N THR A 93 -12.01 -25.74 -7.70
CA THR A 93 -11.93 -26.82 -6.72
C THR A 93 -12.29 -26.33 -5.32
N GLU A 94 -11.78 -25.17 -4.92
CA GLU A 94 -12.10 -24.58 -3.62
C GLU A 94 -13.59 -24.22 -3.52
N MET A 95 -14.17 -23.59 -4.56
CA MET A 95 -15.59 -23.27 -4.62
C MET A 95 -16.48 -24.52 -4.49
N LEU A 96 -16.15 -25.60 -5.20
CA LEU A 96 -16.84 -26.89 -5.07
C LEU A 96 -16.76 -27.42 -3.64
N SER A 97 -15.60 -27.39 -3.01
CA SER A 97 -15.41 -27.84 -1.63
C SER A 97 -16.26 -27.07 -0.61
N LYS A 98 -16.60 -25.81 -0.94
CA LYS A 98 -17.49 -24.94 -0.16
C LYS A 98 -18.97 -25.13 -0.52
N GLY A 99 -19.28 -26.05 -1.43
CA GLY A 99 -20.63 -26.40 -1.84
C GLY A 99 -21.26 -25.40 -2.81
N ILE A 100 -20.45 -24.62 -3.54
CA ILE A 100 -20.90 -23.87 -4.70
C ILE A 100 -21.04 -24.87 -5.85
N SER A 101 -22.17 -24.88 -6.54
CA SER A 101 -22.48 -25.90 -7.56
C SER A 101 -21.64 -25.72 -8.84
N GLU A 102 -21.43 -26.80 -9.58
CA GLU A 102 -20.77 -26.76 -10.88
C GLU A 102 -21.46 -25.78 -11.84
N MET A 103 -22.79 -25.79 -11.88
CA MET A 103 -23.59 -24.85 -12.69
C MET A 103 -23.33 -23.38 -12.33
N ALA A 104 -23.13 -23.07 -11.03
CA ALA A 104 -22.77 -21.74 -10.57
C ALA A 104 -21.36 -21.35 -11.05
N ILE A 105 -20.42 -22.28 -10.99
CA ILE A 105 -19.04 -22.08 -11.42
C ILE A 105 -18.96 -21.90 -12.94
N GLU A 106 -19.72 -22.60 -13.73
CA GLU A 106 -19.80 -22.40 -15.18
C GLU A 106 -20.24 -20.98 -15.54
N LYS A 107 -21.18 -20.40 -14.80
CA LYS A 107 -21.59 -19.00 -14.99
C LYS A 107 -20.48 -18.00 -14.71
N LEU A 108 -19.50 -18.36 -13.89
CA LEU A 108 -18.34 -17.51 -13.55
C LEU A 108 -17.24 -17.53 -14.62
N GLN A 109 -17.31 -18.42 -15.63
CA GLN A 109 -16.28 -18.55 -16.64
C GLN A 109 -15.85 -17.22 -17.27
N PRO A 110 -16.75 -16.27 -17.61
CA PRO A 110 -16.36 -14.96 -18.13
C PRO A 110 -15.50 -14.12 -17.18
N LEU A 111 -15.60 -14.33 -15.85
CA LEU A 111 -14.79 -13.60 -14.88
C LEU A 111 -13.34 -14.06 -14.85
N PHE A 112 -13.08 -15.35 -15.04
CA PHE A 112 -11.72 -15.92 -15.04
C PHE A 112 -10.89 -15.44 -16.24
N THR A 113 -11.55 -15.04 -17.32
CA THR A 113 -10.94 -14.57 -18.56
C THR A 113 -11.10 -13.06 -18.77
N LEU A 114 -11.55 -12.34 -17.74
CA LEU A 114 -11.85 -10.91 -17.82
C LEU A 114 -10.56 -10.08 -17.99
N THR A 115 -10.29 -9.62 -19.21
CA THR A 115 -9.13 -8.80 -19.56
C THR A 115 -9.58 -7.59 -20.38
N GLY A 116 -8.67 -6.63 -20.59
CA GLY A 116 -8.95 -5.44 -21.38
C GLY A 116 -9.01 -4.16 -20.56
N SER A 117 -9.46 -3.10 -21.19
CA SER A 117 -9.66 -1.77 -20.59
C SER A 117 -10.75 -1.77 -19.50
N ALA A 118 -10.77 -0.73 -18.66
CA ALA A 118 -11.82 -0.57 -17.66
C ALA A 118 -13.22 -0.60 -18.30
N SER A 119 -13.42 0.09 -19.42
CA SER A 119 -14.70 0.13 -20.13
C SER A 119 -15.13 -1.24 -20.67
N GLU A 120 -14.21 -2.04 -21.22
CA GLU A 120 -14.49 -3.39 -21.69
C GLU A 120 -14.86 -4.33 -20.55
N LYS A 121 -14.11 -4.27 -19.44
CA LYS A 121 -14.41 -5.03 -18.21
C LYS A 121 -15.79 -4.68 -17.66
N LEU A 122 -16.14 -3.38 -17.58
CA LEU A 122 -17.45 -2.93 -17.09
C LEU A 122 -18.59 -3.37 -18.01
N LEU A 123 -18.41 -3.32 -19.32
CA LEU A 123 -19.42 -3.78 -20.29
C LEU A 123 -19.70 -5.27 -20.14
N MET A 124 -18.66 -6.10 -19.98
CA MET A 124 -18.82 -7.54 -19.76
C MET A 124 -19.52 -7.84 -18.43
N LEU A 125 -19.12 -7.14 -17.36
CA LEU A 125 -19.81 -7.25 -16.04
C LEU A 125 -21.26 -6.83 -16.14
N LYS A 126 -21.60 -5.78 -16.88
CA LYS A 126 -22.98 -5.32 -17.09
C LYS A 126 -23.86 -6.37 -17.77
N SER A 127 -23.28 -7.11 -18.72
CA SER A 127 -23.96 -8.24 -19.35
C SER A 127 -24.17 -9.40 -18.37
N LEU A 128 -23.13 -9.77 -17.63
CA LEU A 128 -23.17 -10.87 -16.64
C LEU A 128 -24.17 -10.59 -15.52
N LEU A 129 -24.19 -9.36 -15.03
CA LEU A 129 -24.97 -8.93 -13.86
C LEU A 129 -26.32 -8.29 -14.24
N SER A 130 -26.78 -8.50 -15.50
CA SER A 130 -28.02 -7.86 -16.00
C SER A 130 -29.28 -8.17 -15.18
N SER A 131 -29.29 -9.28 -14.43
CA SER A 131 -30.41 -9.66 -13.54
C SER A 131 -30.22 -9.24 -12.08
N SER A 132 -29.10 -8.63 -11.71
CA SER A 132 -28.81 -8.16 -10.35
C SER A 132 -28.84 -6.64 -10.29
N GLU A 133 -29.82 -6.07 -9.60
CA GLU A 133 -29.90 -4.63 -9.39
C GLU A 133 -28.72 -4.13 -8.53
N THR A 134 -28.36 -4.88 -7.51
CA THR A 134 -27.18 -4.61 -6.65
C THR A 134 -25.88 -4.59 -7.46
N GLY A 135 -25.70 -5.59 -8.33
CA GLY A 135 -24.53 -5.67 -9.20
C GLY A 135 -24.43 -4.51 -10.19
N LEU A 136 -25.55 -4.15 -10.82
CA LEU A 136 -25.63 -3.02 -11.75
C LEU A 136 -25.34 -1.68 -11.05
N GLN A 137 -25.79 -1.49 -9.81
CA GLN A 137 -25.45 -0.32 -9.02
C GLN A 137 -23.94 -0.24 -8.77
N GLY A 138 -23.30 -1.36 -8.36
CA GLY A 138 -21.85 -1.40 -8.18
C GLY A 138 -21.07 -1.07 -9.45
N ILE A 139 -21.54 -1.54 -10.61
CA ILE A 139 -20.95 -1.20 -11.92
C ILE A 139 -21.07 0.30 -12.19
N SER A 140 -22.24 0.90 -11.96
CA SER A 140 -22.46 2.33 -12.16
C SER A 140 -21.54 3.18 -11.26
N GLU A 141 -21.31 2.75 -10.03
CA GLU A 141 -20.35 3.40 -9.12
C GLU A 141 -18.91 3.33 -9.64
N LEU A 142 -18.46 2.16 -10.12
CA LEU A 142 -17.13 2.01 -10.72
C LEU A 142 -17.00 2.82 -12.02
N GLU A 143 -18.03 2.82 -12.86
CA GLU A 143 -18.05 3.59 -14.10
C GLU A 143 -17.88 5.09 -13.82
N PHE A 144 -18.58 5.62 -12.81
CA PHE A 144 -18.40 7.01 -12.37
C PHE A 144 -16.97 7.29 -11.93
N ILE A 145 -16.39 6.44 -11.06
CA ILE A 145 -15.05 6.66 -10.53
C ILE A 145 -14.01 6.59 -11.65
N THR A 146 -14.06 5.55 -12.49
CA THR A 146 -13.06 5.33 -13.54
C THR A 146 -13.12 6.42 -14.61
N THR A 147 -14.30 6.77 -15.12
CA THR A 147 -14.44 7.82 -16.14
C THR A 147 -14.07 9.20 -15.61
N THR A 148 -14.34 9.48 -14.34
CA THR A 148 -13.93 10.73 -13.71
C THR A 148 -12.41 10.80 -13.58
N ILE A 149 -11.77 9.72 -13.11
CA ILE A 149 -10.29 9.66 -13.01
C ILE A 149 -9.64 9.72 -14.39
N GLU A 150 -10.18 9.04 -15.40
CA GLU A 150 -9.70 9.15 -16.78
C GLU A 150 -9.76 10.61 -17.32
N SER A 151 -10.82 11.35 -16.96
CA SER A 151 -10.98 12.76 -17.34
C SER A 151 -10.01 13.69 -16.61
N LEU A 152 -9.71 13.42 -15.33
CA LEU A 152 -8.79 14.22 -14.52
C LEU A 152 -7.33 13.88 -14.79
N GLY A 153 -7.05 12.62 -15.14
CA GLY A 153 -5.71 12.06 -15.30
C GLY A 153 -5.06 11.70 -13.96
N LEU A 154 -4.11 10.78 -14.03
CA LEU A 154 -3.19 10.46 -12.94
C LEU A 154 -1.77 10.81 -13.37
N GLU A 155 -0.91 11.20 -12.42
CA GLU A 155 0.47 11.61 -12.71
C GLU A 155 1.39 10.41 -12.94
N SER A 156 1.28 9.38 -12.12
CA SER A 156 2.21 8.24 -12.16
C SER A 156 1.56 6.88 -11.88
N ALA A 157 0.42 6.84 -11.20
CA ALA A 157 -0.26 5.60 -10.88
C ALA A 157 -1.11 5.10 -12.06
N VAL A 158 -1.35 3.79 -12.09
CA VAL A 158 -2.28 3.14 -13.02
C VAL A 158 -3.52 2.71 -12.26
N LEU A 159 -4.71 3.06 -12.75
CA LEU A 159 -5.99 2.59 -12.20
C LEU A 159 -6.45 1.35 -12.96
N GLU A 160 -6.73 0.27 -12.24
CA GLU A 160 -7.17 -1.00 -12.82
C GLU A 160 -8.43 -1.51 -12.12
N ILE A 161 -9.42 -1.98 -12.89
CA ILE A 161 -10.54 -2.75 -12.35
C ILE A 161 -10.08 -4.20 -12.16
N ASP A 162 -10.17 -4.69 -10.93
CA ASP A 162 -9.83 -6.05 -10.54
C ASP A 162 -11.02 -6.68 -9.80
N VAL A 163 -11.81 -7.46 -10.52
CA VAL A 163 -13.04 -8.11 -9.99
C VAL A 163 -12.74 -9.22 -8.97
N THR A 164 -11.49 -9.65 -8.88
CA THR A 164 -11.05 -10.66 -7.91
C THR A 164 -10.73 -10.05 -6.55
N LEU A 165 -10.53 -8.73 -6.50
CA LEU A 165 -10.25 -8.01 -5.28
C LEU A 165 -11.43 -8.09 -4.30
N ALA A 166 -11.27 -8.81 -3.21
CA ALA A 166 -12.33 -9.11 -2.24
C ALA A 166 -11.97 -8.73 -0.79
N ARG A 167 -11.26 -7.63 -0.59
CA ARG A 167 -10.87 -7.15 0.74
C ARG A 167 -12.04 -6.62 1.56
N GLY A 168 -11.87 -6.58 2.87
CA GLY A 168 -12.83 -5.95 3.79
C GLY A 168 -14.21 -6.59 3.79
N LEU A 169 -14.28 -7.91 3.64
CA LEU A 169 -15.52 -8.67 3.48
C LEU A 169 -16.58 -8.38 4.55
N ASN A 170 -16.15 -7.98 5.74
CA ASN A 170 -17.04 -7.83 6.89
C ASN A 170 -17.56 -6.40 7.09
N TYR A 171 -17.04 -5.40 6.38
CA TYR A 171 -17.41 -4.00 6.65
C TYR A 171 -17.44 -3.07 5.43
N TYR A 172 -16.83 -3.42 4.28
CA TYR A 172 -16.98 -2.61 3.07
C TYR A 172 -18.32 -2.85 2.40
N THR A 173 -18.96 -1.76 1.96
CA THR A 173 -20.32 -1.73 1.39
C THR A 173 -20.34 -1.27 -0.06
N GLY A 174 -19.28 -0.61 -0.54
CA GLY A 174 -19.16 -0.04 -1.88
C GLY A 174 -17.79 -0.29 -2.48
N ALA A 175 -17.13 0.75 -2.97
CA ALA A 175 -15.80 0.69 -3.58
C ALA A 175 -14.76 0.05 -2.65
N ILE A 176 -13.87 -0.73 -3.22
CA ILE A 176 -12.75 -1.41 -2.56
C ILE A 176 -11.48 -1.03 -3.30
N PHE A 177 -10.44 -0.64 -2.57
CA PHE A 177 -9.14 -0.27 -3.10
C PHE A 177 -8.04 -1.23 -2.63
N GLU A 178 -7.11 -1.50 -3.52
CA GLU A 178 -5.82 -2.10 -3.18
C GLU A 178 -4.73 -1.46 -4.02
N VAL A 179 -3.58 -1.17 -3.43
CA VAL A 179 -2.44 -0.63 -4.16
C VAL A 179 -1.33 -1.67 -4.18
N SER A 180 -0.94 -2.07 -5.39
CA SER A 180 0.21 -2.94 -5.62
C SER A 180 1.47 -2.11 -5.84
N ALA A 181 2.59 -2.60 -5.31
CA ALA A 181 3.91 -2.04 -5.60
C ALA A 181 4.24 -2.19 -7.10
N PRO A 182 5.21 -1.42 -7.64
CA PRO A 182 5.74 -1.66 -8.97
C PRO A 182 6.17 -3.11 -9.18
N SER A 183 6.00 -3.64 -10.39
CA SER A 183 6.24 -5.05 -10.70
C SER A 183 7.68 -5.54 -10.45
N GLU A 184 8.63 -4.61 -10.39
CA GLU A 184 10.05 -4.85 -10.12
C GLU A 184 10.30 -5.28 -8.67
N VAL A 185 9.39 -4.96 -7.75
CA VAL A 185 9.53 -5.23 -6.31
C VAL A 185 8.57 -6.31 -5.86
N ALA A 186 9.12 -7.42 -5.39
CA ALA A 186 8.32 -8.50 -4.80
C ALA A 186 7.79 -8.11 -3.42
N MET A 187 6.73 -7.30 -3.40
CA MET A 187 6.05 -6.83 -2.19
C MET A 187 4.55 -7.11 -2.29
N GLY A 188 3.94 -7.41 -1.15
CA GLY A 188 2.48 -7.42 -1.06
C GLY A 188 1.88 -6.02 -1.19
N SER A 189 0.55 -5.93 -1.13
CA SER A 189 -0.14 -4.64 -1.22
C SER A 189 0.46 -3.57 -0.31
N ILE A 190 0.74 -2.40 -0.86
CA ILE A 190 1.31 -1.23 -0.16
C ILE A 190 0.27 -0.21 0.26
N GLY A 191 -0.99 -0.42 -0.10
CA GLY A 191 -2.13 0.40 0.32
C GLY A 191 -3.43 -0.36 0.14
N GLY A 192 -4.51 0.15 0.71
CA GLY A 192 -5.83 -0.42 0.56
C GLY A 192 -6.87 0.36 1.33
N GLY A 193 -8.14 0.14 0.99
CA GLY A 193 -9.24 0.86 1.62
C GLY A 193 -10.58 0.48 1.03
N GLY A 194 -11.61 1.29 1.33
CA GLY A 194 -12.94 1.12 0.75
C GLY A 194 -14.01 1.93 1.46
N ARG A 195 -15.20 1.89 0.89
CA ARG A 195 -16.40 2.50 1.46
C ARG A 195 -17.02 1.62 2.53
N TYR A 196 -17.39 2.23 3.64
CA TYR A 196 -18.06 1.59 4.78
C TYR A 196 -19.26 2.45 5.23
N ASP A 197 -20.48 2.00 4.96
CA ASP A 197 -21.70 2.74 5.30
C ASP A 197 -22.24 2.37 6.69
N ASP A 198 -21.96 1.15 7.16
CA ASP A 198 -22.55 0.60 8.38
C ASP A 198 -21.58 0.59 9.58
N LEU A 199 -20.27 0.73 9.33
CA LEU A 199 -19.24 0.63 10.36
C LEU A 199 -19.41 1.69 11.46
N THR A 200 -19.78 2.90 11.09
CA THR A 200 -20.02 4.02 12.01
C THR A 200 -21.17 3.73 12.97
N GLY A 201 -22.14 2.92 12.55
CA GLY A 201 -23.27 2.48 13.37
C GLY A 201 -22.85 1.66 14.58
N ILE A 202 -21.78 0.90 14.50
CA ILE A 202 -21.20 0.14 15.61
C ILE A 202 -20.72 1.08 16.73
N PHE A 203 -20.30 2.29 16.37
CA PHE A 203 -19.86 3.34 17.29
C PHE A 203 -20.96 4.35 17.64
N GLY A 204 -22.22 4.05 17.32
CA GLY A 204 -23.38 4.87 17.66
C GLY A 204 -23.78 5.92 16.62
N LEU A 205 -23.06 6.03 15.50
CA LEU A 205 -23.35 6.95 14.39
C LEU A 205 -24.10 6.23 13.27
N LYS A 206 -25.39 5.99 13.45
CA LYS A 206 -26.23 5.33 12.44
C LYS A 206 -26.37 6.20 11.20
N ASP A 207 -26.45 5.55 10.02
CA ASP A 207 -26.66 6.18 8.71
C ASP A 207 -25.57 7.20 8.29
N VAL A 208 -24.41 7.12 8.89
CA VAL A 208 -23.25 7.94 8.54
C VAL A 208 -22.28 7.11 7.69
N SER A 209 -22.24 7.39 6.40
CA SER A 209 -21.32 6.76 5.45
C SER A 209 -19.88 7.23 5.67
N GLY A 210 -18.93 6.35 5.41
CA GLY A 210 -17.52 6.68 5.37
C GLY A 210 -16.82 5.96 4.22
N VAL A 211 -15.73 6.55 3.78
CA VAL A 211 -14.78 5.92 2.85
C VAL A 211 -13.38 6.30 3.27
N GLY A 212 -12.45 5.36 3.26
CA GLY A 212 -11.10 5.63 3.70
C GLY A 212 -10.07 4.74 3.05
N ILE A 213 -8.84 5.20 3.07
CA ILE A 213 -7.67 4.51 2.56
C ILE A 213 -6.56 4.49 3.59
N SER A 214 -5.71 3.47 3.51
CA SER A 214 -4.53 3.31 4.34
C SER A 214 -3.29 3.13 3.47
N PHE A 215 -2.21 3.82 3.84
CA PHE A 215 -0.88 3.62 3.28
C PHE A 215 -0.12 2.64 4.16
N GLY A 216 0.41 1.58 3.57
CA GLY A 216 1.27 0.60 4.25
C GLY A 216 2.67 1.16 4.45
N LEU A 217 2.85 2.08 5.40
CA LEU A 217 4.06 2.88 5.59
C LEU A 217 5.34 2.03 5.58
N ASP A 218 5.37 0.96 6.40
CA ASP A 218 6.53 0.08 6.49
C ASP A 218 6.84 -0.64 5.16
N ARG A 219 5.80 -1.00 4.40
CA ARG A 219 5.99 -1.62 3.08
C ARG A 219 6.46 -0.62 2.03
N ILE A 220 5.89 0.59 2.04
CA ILE A 220 6.34 1.69 1.17
C ILE A 220 7.80 1.99 1.46
N TYR A 221 8.21 2.05 2.74
CA TYR A 221 9.61 2.24 3.13
C TYR A 221 10.52 1.16 2.49
N LEU A 222 10.16 -0.11 2.62
CA LEU A 222 10.94 -1.22 2.05
C LEU A 222 11.01 -1.18 0.52
N VAL A 223 9.93 -0.75 -0.15
CA VAL A 223 9.90 -0.57 -1.61
C VAL A 223 10.83 0.56 -2.03
N LEU A 224 10.80 1.71 -1.32
CA LEU A 224 11.69 2.84 -1.59
C LEU A 224 13.17 2.46 -1.35
N GLU A 225 13.45 1.65 -0.33
CA GLU A 225 14.79 1.13 -0.04
C GLU A 225 15.28 0.21 -1.16
N GLU A 226 14.45 -0.75 -1.60
CA GLU A 226 14.79 -1.71 -2.67
C GLU A 226 15.03 -1.01 -4.02
N LEU A 227 14.28 0.06 -4.30
CA LEU A 227 14.41 0.88 -5.51
C LEU A 227 15.44 2.01 -5.39
N ASN A 228 16.11 2.16 -4.24
CA ASN A 228 17.07 3.25 -3.96
C ASN A 228 16.48 4.66 -4.20
N LEU A 229 15.23 4.88 -3.81
CA LEU A 229 14.52 6.14 -4.02
C LEU A 229 14.67 7.14 -2.85
N PHE A 230 15.37 6.76 -1.77
CA PHE A 230 15.64 7.71 -0.69
C PHE A 230 16.62 8.79 -1.15
N PRO A 231 16.35 10.08 -0.84
CA PRO A 231 17.28 11.16 -1.13
C PRO A 231 18.63 10.92 -0.43
N GLU A 232 19.72 11.23 -1.10
CA GLU A 232 21.08 11.11 -0.53
C GLU A 232 21.22 11.87 0.81
N THR A 233 20.47 12.97 0.97
CA THR A 233 20.45 13.79 2.20
C THR A 233 19.95 13.03 3.43
N VAL A 234 19.18 11.96 3.25
CA VAL A 234 18.69 11.10 4.36
C VAL A 234 19.77 10.13 4.82
N SER A 235 20.67 9.72 3.93
CA SER A 235 21.71 8.72 4.21
C SER A 235 22.94 9.29 4.89
N ILE A 236 23.17 10.62 4.84
CA ILE A 236 24.37 11.27 5.38
C ILE A 236 23.99 12.09 6.63
N THR A 237 24.04 11.44 7.78
CA THR A 237 23.77 12.11 9.07
C THR A 237 24.96 12.94 9.57
N THR A 238 26.19 12.48 9.36
CA THR A 238 27.44 13.15 9.78
C THR A 238 28.32 13.40 8.56
N LYS A 239 28.73 14.66 8.35
CA LYS A 239 29.65 15.04 7.27
C LYS A 239 31.12 14.97 7.67
N VAL A 240 31.42 15.26 8.94
CA VAL A 240 32.79 15.34 9.44
C VAL A 240 32.93 14.54 10.73
N LEU A 241 33.81 13.56 10.75
CA LEU A 241 34.21 12.85 11.96
C LEU A 241 35.58 13.34 12.42
N PHE A 242 35.68 13.79 13.65
CA PHE A 242 36.95 14.06 14.30
C PHE A 242 37.43 12.82 15.05
N ILE A 243 38.65 12.40 14.76
CA ILE A 243 39.32 11.31 15.45
C ILE A 243 39.70 11.77 16.85
N ASN A 244 39.42 10.97 17.84
CA ASN A 244 39.72 11.28 19.24
C ASN A 244 41.08 10.64 19.64
N PHE A 245 42.08 11.46 19.96
CA PHE A 245 43.37 11.01 20.43
C PHE A 245 43.60 11.21 21.93
N GLY A 246 42.67 11.92 22.61
CA GLY A 246 42.72 12.18 24.03
C GLY A 246 42.14 13.54 24.39
N GLU A 247 42.25 13.93 25.66
CA GLU A 247 41.56 15.12 26.18
C GLU A 247 41.94 16.43 25.50
N LYS A 248 43.24 16.64 25.21
CA LYS A 248 43.71 17.88 24.57
C LYS A 248 43.21 18.01 23.15
N GLU A 249 43.36 16.95 22.38
CA GLU A 249 42.93 16.84 20.98
C GLU A 249 41.40 16.90 20.88
N ALA A 250 40.70 16.24 21.81
CA ALA A 250 39.25 16.28 21.88
C ALA A 250 38.71 17.70 22.17
N LEU A 251 39.36 18.46 23.04
CA LEU A 251 38.99 19.86 23.31
C LEU A 251 39.20 20.72 22.07
N TYR A 252 40.30 20.54 21.35
CA TYR A 252 40.56 21.24 20.09
C TYR A 252 39.50 20.88 19.03
N ALA A 253 39.23 19.58 18.85
CA ALA A 253 38.22 19.06 17.96
C ALA A 253 36.83 19.64 18.26
N MET A 254 36.43 19.66 19.54
CA MET A 254 35.13 20.20 19.94
C MET A 254 34.97 21.68 19.62
N LYS A 255 36.03 22.49 19.72
CA LYS A 255 36.00 23.90 19.27
C LYS A 255 35.76 24.01 17.77
N ALA A 256 36.39 23.15 16.96
CA ALA A 256 36.17 23.09 15.52
C ALA A 256 34.75 22.59 15.18
N ILE A 257 34.31 21.52 15.83
CA ILE A 257 32.94 20.98 15.67
C ILE A 257 31.88 22.02 15.97
N THR A 258 32.07 22.81 17.04
CA THR A 258 31.15 23.91 17.38
C THR A 258 31.02 24.90 16.24
N LYS A 259 32.15 25.30 15.62
CA LYS A 259 32.14 26.21 14.48
C LYS A 259 31.46 25.61 13.25
N LEU A 260 31.70 24.35 12.96
CA LEU A 260 31.06 23.64 11.84
C LEU A 260 29.54 23.55 12.04
N ARG A 261 29.09 23.20 13.24
CA ARG A 261 27.65 23.15 13.56
C ARG A 261 26.94 24.50 13.48
N GLN A 262 27.63 25.58 13.80
CA GLN A 262 27.11 26.96 13.60
C GLN A 262 26.91 27.33 12.12
N GLN A 263 27.49 26.54 11.21
CA GLN A 263 27.35 26.69 9.76
C GLN A 263 26.53 25.54 9.14
N ASP A 264 25.69 24.90 9.93
CA ASP A 264 24.83 23.77 9.52
C ASP A 264 25.61 22.57 8.92
N ILE A 265 26.89 22.44 9.27
CA ILE A 265 27.71 21.28 8.90
C ILE A 265 27.69 20.28 10.05
N SER A 266 27.05 19.09 9.81
CA SER A 266 27.01 18.04 10.80
C SER A 266 28.39 17.45 11.05
N ALA A 267 28.86 17.54 12.28
CA ALA A 267 30.17 17.04 12.70
C ALA A 267 30.08 16.37 14.06
N GLU A 268 30.88 15.32 14.27
CA GLU A 268 30.96 14.58 15.54
C GLU A 268 32.41 14.26 15.92
N LEU A 269 32.64 14.11 17.23
CA LEU A 269 33.86 13.57 17.78
C LEU A 269 33.63 12.07 18.08
N TYR A 270 34.57 11.21 17.68
CA TYR A 270 34.50 9.81 18.11
C TYR A 270 34.60 9.73 19.65
N PRO A 271 33.69 8.99 20.33
CA PRO A 271 33.57 9.08 21.77
C PRO A 271 34.81 8.60 22.54
N ASP A 272 35.42 7.50 22.12
CA ASP A 272 36.54 6.88 22.83
C ASP A 272 37.91 7.30 22.25
N PRO A 273 38.93 7.61 23.07
CA PRO A 273 40.23 7.99 22.59
C PRO A 273 41.00 6.79 21.99
N ALA A 274 41.71 7.02 20.88
CA ALA A 274 42.61 6.05 20.26
C ALA A 274 43.98 6.06 20.96
N LYS A 275 44.26 5.07 21.80
CA LYS A 275 45.53 4.90 22.51
C LYS A 275 46.56 4.08 21.71
N ASN A 276 46.14 3.45 20.61
CA ASN A 276 46.96 2.61 19.76
C ASN A 276 46.40 2.52 18.35
N GLN A 277 47.16 1.94 17.44
CA GLN A 277 46.83 1.83 16.02
C GLN A 277 45.53 1.02 15.77
N LYS A 278 45.28 -0.02 16.59
CA LYS A 278 44.05 -0.83 16.50
C LYS A 278 42.77 0.02 16.79
N GLN A 279 42.87 0.88 17.81
CA GLN A 279 41.76 1.76 18.17
C GLN A 279 41.56 2.90 17.14
N LEU A 280 42.65 3.42 16.56
CA LEU A 280 42.56 4.35 15.42
C LEU A 280 41.87 3.68 14.23
N GLY A 281 42.29 2.45 13.90
CA GLY A 281 41.63 1.67 12.84
C GLY A 281 40.12 1.47 13.07
N LYS A 282 39.70 1.29 14.34
CA LYS A 282 38.28 1.18 14.69
C LYS A 282 37.52 2.48 14.40
N GLN A 283 38.09 3.64 14.72
CA GLN A 283 37.49 4.94 14.45
C GLN A 283 37.38 5.23 12.93
N MET A 284 38.44 4.90 12.17
CA MET A 284 38.44 5.01 10.71
C MET A 284 37.42 4.06 10.07
N ASN A 285 37.30 2.83 10.58
CA ASN A 285 36.31 1.88 10.09
C ASN A 285 34.87 2.31 10.37
N TYR A 286 34.64 2.98 11.51
CA TYR A 286 33.35 3.59 11.82
C TYR A 286 32.97 4.65 10.76
N ALA A 287 33.92 5.53 10.38
CA ALA A 287 33.69 6.49 9.33
C ALA A 287 33.32 5.82 7.98
N ASN A 288 34.07 4.78 7.60
CA ASN A 288 33.82 4.02 6.37
C ASN A 288 32.45 3.33 6.37
N THR A 289 32.10 2.63 7.45
CA THR A 289 30.82 1.91 7.55
C THR A 289 29.63 2.84 7.48
N ARG A 290 29.80 4.09 7.94
CA ARG A 290 28.77 5.11 7.92
C ARG A 290 28.86 6.07 6.73
N ASN A 291 29.78 5.81 5.79
CA ASN A 291 30.01 6.66 4.63
C ASN A 291 30.24 8.13 4.98
N ILE A 292 30.94 8.40 6.10
CA ILE A 292 31.26 9.77 6.52
C ILE A 292 32.33 10.32 5.56
N PRO A 293 32.05 11.39 4.81
CA PRO A 293 32.92 11.83 3.72
C PRO A 293 34.24 12.43 4.17
N PHE A 294 34.30 12.99 5.39
CA PHE A 294 35.50 13.63 5.90
C PHE A 294 35.87 13.13 7.30
N THR A 295 37.11 12.70 7.46
CA THR A 295 37.71 12.41 8.76
C THR A 295 38.83 13.39 9.05
N VAL A 296 38.82 13.97 10.25
CA VAL A 296 39.83 14.94 10.69
C VAL A 296 40.67 14.33 11.81
N LEU A 297 41.97 14.34 11.58
CA LEU A 297 43.00 14.00 12.56
C LEU A 297 43.62 15.30 13.06
N ALA A 298 43.32 15.69 14.31
CA ALA A 298 43.75 16.96 14.89
C ALA A 298 44.62 16.74 16.15
#